data_2462298b6de873fadd7d99215fa95a2b
#
_entry.id   2462298b6de873fadd7d99215fa95a2b
#
_cell.length_a   1.000
_cell.length_b   1.000
_cell.length_c   1.000
_cell.angle_alpha   90.00
_cell.angle_beta   90.00
_cell.angle_gamma   90.00
#
_symmetry.space_group_name_H-M   'P 1'
#
loop_
_entity.id
_entity.type
_entity.pdbx_description
1 polymer ?
#
loop_
_entity_poly.entity_id
_entity_poly.type
_entity_poly.pdbx_seq_one_letter_code
_entity_poly.pdbx_strand_id
1 'polypeptide(L)'
;MKDYKNILVIKMSSLGDIIHALPSLYALRELFPDACITWAIHESFAKILPGKPWIDNVYVIDRKRIKKINYLLQVRKDLHKKHFDLVIDLQMIAKSGLISFLTGCHERIGYNDARECSGLFSRAISGKYKNGHIIEQLLDVIRYLGWQGNGIHFPLHDYKNELLVVRKKLSEAGVIGKYVLLVPGTRGENKKWPIKYWGELAKRLAKKGIFCIISGTVGEKSMADEIRRIAQSKYVVDFIGKTNLLELIALEK
;
A
#
# COMPACT_ATOMS: atom_id res chain seq x y z
N MET A 1 -20.90 19.59 -12.51
CA MET A 1 -19.98 18.82 -11.64
C MET A 1 -19.40 19.80 -10.65
N LYS A 2 -19.30 19.43 -9.35
CA LYS A 2 -18.56 20.30 -8.39
C LYS A 2 -17.09 20.29 -8.75
N ASP A 3 -16.44 21.43 -8.65
CA ASP A 3 -15.00 21.58 -8.87
C ASP A 3 -14.29 21.63 -7.50
N TYR A 4 -13.64 20.52 -7.11
CA TYR A 4 -12.93 20.42 -5.84
C TYR A 4 -11.46 20.84 -6.03
N LYS A 5 -10.96 21.68 -5.12
CA LYS A 5 -9.60 22.24 -5.19
C LYS A 5 -8.66 21.65 -4.14
N ASN A 6 -9.19 21.25 -2.98
CA ASN A 6 -8.42 20.67 -1.88
C ASN A 6 -9.03 19.34 -1.43
N ILE A 7 -8.42 18.24 -1.83
CA ILE A 7 -8.95 16.91 -1.60
C ILE A 7 -8.06 16.15 -0.61
N LEU A 8 -8.66 15.54 0.41
CA LEU A 8 -7.99 14.59 1.28
C LEU A 8 -8.42 13.16 0.94
N VAL A 9 -7.48 12.30 0.63
CA VAL A 9 -7.68 10.86 0.53
C VAL A 9 -7.17 10.18 1.80
N ILE A 10 -7.97 9.35 2.44
CA ILE A 10 -7.60 8.61 3.64
C ILE A 10 -7.52 7.12 3.32
N LYS A 11 -6.29 6.58 3.25
CA LYS A 11 -6.00 5.15 3.16
C LYS A 11 -4.68 4.88 3.89
N MET A 12 -4.79 4.49 5.17
CA MET A 12 -3.64 4.47 6.08
C MET A 12 -2.87 3.16 6.08
N SER A 13 -3.52 2.04 5.83
CA SER A 13 -3.00 0.65 5.88
C SER A 13 -4.02 -0.31 5.26
N SER A 14 -3.73 -1.63 4.99
CA SER A 14 -2.38 -2.19 4.98
C SER A 14 -1.71 -1.95 3.63
N LEU A 15 -0.50 -2.52 3.40
CA LEU A 15 0.22 -2.35 2.13
C LEU A 15 -0.64 -2.71 0.91
N GLY A 16 -1.23 -3.91 0.90
CA GLY A 16 -2.08 -4.35 -0.21
C GLY A 16 -3.31 -3.45 -0.41
N ASP A 17 -3.93 -3.01 0.70
CA ASP A 17 -5.10 -2.11 0.61
C ASP A 17 -4.74 -0.73 0.06
N ILE A 18 -3.53 -0.23 0.33
CA ILE A 18 -3.03 1.03 -0.23
C ILE A 18 -2.82 0.87 -1.74
N ILE A 19 -2.18 -0.23 -2.15
CA ILE A 19 -1.98 -0.53 -3.58
C ILE A 19 -3.33 -0.64 -4.30
N HIS A 20 -4.31 -1.32 -3.71
CA HIS A 20 -5.67 -1.41 -4.27
C HIS A 20 -6.37 -0.05 -4.42
N ALA A 21 -5.95 0.96 -3.65
CA ALA A 21 -6.51 2.31 -3.73
C ALA A 21 -5.80 3.22 -4.77
N LEU A 22 -4.64 2.84 -5.27
CA LEU A 22 -3.90 3.64 -6.26
C LEU A 22 -4.69 3.89 -7.57
N PRO A 23 -5.47 2.94 -8.11
CA PRO A 23 -6.34 3.24 -9.26
C PRO A 23 -7.36 4.34 -9.00
N SER A 24 -7.87 4.45 -7.77
CA SER A 24 -8.76 5.56 -7.40
C SER A 24 -8.02 6.90 -7.36
N LEU A 25 -6.73 6.91 -7.01
CA LEU A 25 -5.90 8.11 -7.09
C LEU A 25 -5.69 8.55 -8.55
N TYR A 26 -5.41 7.59 -9.44
CA TYR A 26 -5.30 7.85 -10.87
C TYR A 26 -6.59 8.50 -11.41
N ALA A 27 -7.73 7.86 -11.18
CA ALA A 27 -9.04 8.36 -11.60
C ALA A 27 -9.38 9.74 -11.00
N LEU A 28 -8.99 9.97 -9.73
CA LEU A 28 -9.20 11.25 -9.05
C LEU A 28 -8.37 12.36 -9.70
N ARG A 29 -7.12 12.10 -10.06
CA ARG A 29 -6.25 13.07 -10.74
C ARG A 29 -6.73 13.38 -12.15
N GLU A 30 -7.25 12.36 -12.89
CA GLU A 30 -7.89 12.61 -14.19
C GLU A 30 -9.12 13.49 -14.06
N LEU A 31 -9.95 13.27 -13.04
CA LEU A 31 -11.18 14.01 -12.82
C LEU A 31 -10.92 15.45 -12.35
N PHE A 32 -9.89 15.65 -11.51
CA PHE A 32 -9.51 16.94 -10.92
C PHE A 32 -8.02 17.22 -11.13
N PRO A 33 -7.60 17.58 -12.36
CA PRO A 33 -6.18 17.73 -12.70
C PRO A 33 -5.48 18.83 -11.90
N ASP A 34 -6.18 19.88 -11.52
CA ASP A 34 -5.63 21.04 -10.81
C ASP A 34 -5.86 21.00 -9.29
N ALA A 35 -6.51 19.94 -8.77
CA ALA A 35 -6.74 19.84 -7.34
C ALA A 35 -5.47 19.54 -6.56
N CYS A 36 -5.33 20.16 -5.39
CA CYS A 36 -4.31 19.80 -4.41
C CYS A 36 -4.74 18.52 -3.67
N ILE A 37 -4.15 17.38 -4.02
CA ILE A 37 -4.45 16.09 -3.41
C ILE A 37 -3.48 15.83 -2.26
N THR A 38 -4.03 15.69 -1.06
CA THR A 38 -3.31 15.24 0.15
C THR A 38 -3.71 13.79 0.44
N TRP A 39 -2.72 12.92 0.74
CA TRP A 39 -2.98 11.53 1.14
C TRP A 39 -2.60 11.31 2.60
N ALA A 40 -3.54 10.87 3.44
CA ALA A 40 -3.30 10.48 4.83
C ALA A 40 -2.93 9.00 4.92
N ILE A 41 -1.76 8.70 5.52
CA ILE A 41 -1.15 7.37 5.53
C ILE A 41 -0.34 7.14 6.80
N HIS A 42 -0.15 5.87 7.21
CA HIS A 42 0.82 5.54 8.26
C HIS A 42 2.27 5.66 7.76
N GLU A 43 3.17 6.11 8.63
CA GLU A 43 4.59 6.35 8.34
C GLU A 43 5.26 5.19 7.60
N SER A 44 5.01 3.95 8.06
CA SER A 44 5.61 2.73 7.48
C SER A 44 5.32 2.51 5.99
N PHE A 45 4.30 3.18 5.45
CA PHE A 45 3.88 3.03 4.06
C PHE A 45 4.01 4.31 3.24
N ALA A 46 4.38 5.44 3.86
CA ALA A 46 4.39 6.74 3.17
C ALA A 46 5.28 6.75 1.90
N LYS A 47 6.40 6.02 1.95
CA LYS A 47 7.37 5.98 0.85
C LYS A 47 6.89 5.25 -0.41
N ILE A 48 5.84 4.41 -0.32
CA ILE A 48 5.32 3.69 -1.51
C ILE A 48 4.39 4.54 -2.37
N LEU A 49 3.90 5.65 -1.80
CA LEU A 49 3.02 6.54 -2.54
C LEU A 49 3.76 7.19 -3.70
N PRO A 50 3.11 7.31 -4.87
CA PRO A 50 3.66 8.09 -5.96
C PRO A 50 3.75 9.55 -5.52
N GLY A 51 4.80 10.24 -5.98
CA GLY A 51 4.90 11.68 -5.82
C GLY A 51 4.04 12.42 -6.85
N LYS A 52 4.42 13.67 -7.14
CA LYS A 52 3.84 14.43 -8.25
C LYS A 52 3.99 13.67 -9.57
N PRO A 53 3.02 13.81 -10.48
CA PRO A 53 1.86 14.70 -10.43
C PRO A 53 0.64 14.15 -9.67
N TRP A 54 0.72 12.93 -9.11
CA TRP A 54 -0.42 12.22 -8.55
C TRP A 54 -0.86 12.73 -7.18
N ILE A 55 0.12 12.98 -6.29
CA ILE A 55 -0.08 13.45 -4.92
C ILE A 55 0.76 14.71 -4.71
N ASP A 56 0.13 15.75 -4.16
CA ASP A 56 0.80 17.02 -3.82
C ASP A 56 1.38 16.99 -2.41
N ASN A 57 0.66 16.38 -1.46
CA ASN A 57 1.05 16.32 -0.07
C ASN A 57 0.79 14.95 0.55
N VAL A 58 1.68 14.52 1.44
CA VAL A 58 1.47 13.34 2.28
C VAL A 58 1.29 13.80 3.72
N TYR A 59 0.19 13.36 4.36
CA TYR A 59 -0.05 13.58 5.78
C TYR A 59 0.18 12.28 6.56
N VAL A 60 1.25 12.25 7.34
CA VAL A 60 1.65 11.06 8.07
C VAL A 60 0.88 10.94 9.38
N ILE A 61 0.17 9.83 9.56
CA ILE A 61 -0.55 9.49 10.79
C ILE A 61 0.29 8.54 11.64
N ASP A 62 0.60 8.95 12.87
CA ASP A 62 1.28 8.09 13.84
C ASP A 62 0.30 7.07 14.43
N ARG A 63 0.45 5.81 14.01
CA ARG A 63 -0.39 4.69 14.46
C ARG A 63 -0.38 4.48 15.97
N LYS A 64 0.74 4.77 16.66
CA LYS A 64 0.90 4.55 18.10
C LYS A 64 0.22 5.65 18.90
N ARG A 65 0.14 6.86 18.35
CA ARG A 65 -0.38 8.04 19.03
C ARG A 65 -1.87 8.32 18.77
N ILE A 66 -2.47 7.67 17.76
CA ILE A 66 -3.87 7.94 17.33
C ILE A 66 -4.93 7.79 18.45
N LYS A 67 -4.60 7.11 19.53
CA LYS A 67 -5.46 6.97 20.72
C LYS A 67 -5.27 8.08 21.76
N LYS A 68 -4.25 8.94 21.58
CA LYS A 68 -3.93 10.02 22.55
C LYS A 68 -4.68 11.29 22.16
N ILE A 69 -5.41 11.87 23.11
CA ILE A 69 -6.25 13.06 22.87
C ILE A 69 -5.41 14.25 22.37
N ASN A 70 -4.24 14.48 22.96
CA ASN A 70 -3.35 15.57 22.53
C ASN A 70 -2.89 15.42 21.07
N TYR A 71 -2.70 14.18 20.61
CA TYR A 71 -2.38 13.92 19.23
C TYR A 71 -3.57 14.17 18.30
N LEU A 72 -4.78 13.78 18.71
CA LEU A 72 -5.99 14.06 17.94
C LEU A 72 -6.28 15.56 17.82
N LEU A 73 -6.02 16.32 18.88
CA LEU A 73 -6.10 17.80 18.82
C LEU A 73 -5.08 18.40 17.85
N GLN A 74 -3.86 17.84 17.83
CA GLN A 74 -2.85 18.23 16.85
C GLN A 74 -3.30 17.89 15.41
N VAL A 75 -3.78 16.66 15.17
CA VAL A 75 -4.31 16.24 13.86
C VAL A 75 -5.44 17.14 13.40
N ARG A 76 -6.38 17.48 14.31
CA ARG A 76 -7.45 18.44 14.01
C ARG A 76 -6.90 19.80 13.58
N LYS A 77 -5.96 20.35 14.35
CA LYS A 77 -5.34 21.67 14.06
C LYS A 77 -4.67 21.67 12.69
N ASP A 78 -3.94 20.58 12.37
CA ASP A 78 -3.18 20.48 11.13
C ASP A 78 -4.07 20.29 9.90
N LEU A 79 -5.07 19.41 9.99
CA LEU A 79 -5.97 19.12 8.88
C LEU A 79 -7.01 20.21 8.66
N HIS A 80 -7.54 20.80 9.73
CA HIS A 80 -8.51 21.91 9.62
C HIS A 80 -7.94 23.13 8.90
N LYS A 81 -6.67 23.46 9.14
CA LYS A 81 -5.97 24.57 8.46
C LYS A 81 -5.84 24.40 6.94
N LYS A 82 -5.99 23.17 6.44
CA LYS A 82 -5.86 22.87 5.01
C LYS A 82 -7.14 23.14 4.23
N HIS A 83 -8.27 23.40 4.91
CA HIS A 83 -9.56 23.76 4.30
C HIS A 83 -9.96 22.80 3.16
N PHE A 84 -9.99 21.50 3.45
CA PHE A 84 -10.43 20.52 2.47
C PHE A 84 -11.89 20.74 2.09
N ASP A 85 -12.19 20.71 0.81
CA ASP A 85 -13.54 20.80 0.25
C ASP A 85 -14.15 19.41 -0.06
N LEU A 86 -13.29 18.37 -0.11
CA LEU A 86 -13.71 16.97 -0.21
C LEU A 86 -12.77 16.06 0.60
N VAL A 87 -13.35 15.14 1.36
CA VAL A 87 -12.62 14.03 1.99
C VAL A 87 -13.13 12.69 1.46
N ILE A 88 -12.21 11.87 0.99
CA ILE A 88 -12.48 10.52 0.48
C ILE A 88 -11.86 9.50 1.43
N ASP A 89 -12.70 8.86 2.26
CA ASP A 89 -12.27 7.82 3.17
C ASP A 89 -12.33 6.43 2.50
N LEU A 90 -11.21 6.01 1.92
CA LEU A 90 -11.06 4.69 1.31
C LEU A 90 -10.67 3.60 2.32
N GLN A 91 -10.56 3.93 3.61
CA GLN A 91 -10.29 2.98 4.67
C GLN A 91 -11.58 2.47 5.35
N MET A 92 -12.55 3.36 5.57
CA MET A 92 -13.88 3.12 6.13
C MET A 92 -13.90 2.29 7.42
N ILE A 93 -13.06 2.67 8.39
CA ILE A 93 -13.03 2.16 9.76
C ILE A 93 -13.16 3.32 10.75
N ALA A 94 -13.48 3.07 12.03
CA ALA A 94 -13.68 4.12 13.05
C ALA A 94 -12.53 5.14 13.11
N LYS A 95 -11.28 4.68 13.01
CA LYS A 95 -10.11 5.56 13.08
C LYS A 95 -10.00 6.51 11.89
N SER A 96 -10.26 6.02 10.67
CA SER A 96 -10.25 6.88 9.48
C SER A 96 -11.44 7.83 9.46
N GLY A 97 -12.60 7.36 9.88
CA GLY A 97 -13.78 8.19 10.06
C GLY A 97 -13.54 9.35 11.04
N LEU A 98 -12.89 9.07 12.18
CA LEU A 98 -12.49 10.12 13.12
C LEU A 98 -11.56 11.15 12.48
N ILE A 99 -10.53 10.70 11.72
CA ILE A 99 -9.63 11.61 11.00
C ILE A 99 -10.42 12.45 9.99
N SER A 100 -11.31 11.81 9.23
CA SER A 100 -12.22 12.49 8.30
C SER A 100 -13.03 13.59 8.99
N PHE A 101 -13.61 13.29 10.16
CA PHE A 101 -14.37 14.24 10.96
C PHE A 101 -13.51 15.40 11.46
N LEU A 102 -12.29 15.13 11.92
CA LEU A 102 -11.36 16.14 12.44
C LEU A 102 -10.91 17.18 11.41
N THR A 103 -11.08 16.92 10.11
CA THR A 103 -10.82 17.91 9.05
C THR A 103 -11.76 19.12 9.12
N GLY A 104 -12.97 18.94 9.66
CA GLY A 104 -14.04 19.94 9.60
C GLY A 104 -14.69 20.07 8.22
N CYS A 105 -14.30 19.26 7.24
CA CYS A 105 -14.89 19.23 5.91
C CYS A 105 -16.34 18.71 5.97
N HIS A 106 -17.27 19.37 5.26
CA HIS A 106 -18.67 18.97 5.21
C HIS A 106 -18.89 17.78 4.25
N GLU A 107 -18.19 17.76 3.13
CA GLU A 107 -18.32 16.70 2.14
C GLU A 107 -17.31 15.58 2.38
N ARG A 108 -17.80 14.51 3.02
CA ARG A 108 -17.01 13.35 3.39
C ARG A 108 -17.69 12.10 2.84
N ILE A 109 -17.01 11.38 1.96
CA ILE A 109 -17.50 10.17 1.29
C ILE A 109 -16.51 9.03 1.44
N GLY A 110 -16.97 7.80 1.28
CA GLY A 110 -16.12 6.61 1.27
C GLY A 110 -16.81 5.46 0.56
N TYR A 111 -16.10 4.33 0.36
CA TYR A 111 -16.68 3.18 -0.31
C TYR A 111 -17.65 2.39 0.59
N ASN A 112 -18.44 1.50 -0.02
CA ASN A 112 -19.59 0.84 0.61
C ASN A 112 -19.22 -0.32 1.55
N ASP A 113 -18.21 -0.20 2.37
CA ASP A 113 -17.88 -1.18 3.43
C ASP A 113 -17.58 -0.44 4.73
N ALA A 114 -18.59 0.31 5.22
CA ALA A 114 -18.49 1.03 6.48
C ALA A 114 -18.41 0.05 7.64
N ARG A 115 -17.27 0.00 8.30
CA ARG A 115 -17.01 -0.84 9.48
C ARG A 115 -16.85 0.03 10.72
N GLU A 116 -17.04 -0.57 11.89
CA GLU A 116 -16.78 0.08 13.17
C GLU A 116 -17.46 1.47 13.29
N CYS A 117 -18.69 1.60 12.80
CA CYS A 117 -19.46 2.86 12.80
C CYS A 117 -18.86 4.00 11.97
N SER A 118 -17.95 3.73 11.04
CA SER A 118 -17.35 4.78 10.17
C SER A 118 -18.36 5.51 9.28
N GLY A 119 -19.49 4.89 8.98
CA GLY A 119 -20.61 5.51 8.26
C GLY A 119 -21.24 6.72 8.96
N LEU A 120 -20.99 6.92 10.26
CA LEU A 120 -21.39 8.13 10.98
C LEU A 120 -20.53 9.35 10.60
N PHE A 121 -19.33 9.14 10.12
CA PHE A 121 -18.35 10.19 9.81
C PHE A 121 -18.26 10.51 8.33
N SER A 122 -18.46 9.51 7.46
CA SER A 122 -18.36 9.66 6.01
C SER A 122 -19.53 8.91 5.36
N ARG A 123 -20.16 9.52 4.34
CA ARG A 123 -21.24 8.90 3.58
C ARG A 123 -20.71 7.76 2.74
N ALA A 124 -21.22 6.55 2.96
CA ALA A 124 -20.86 5.38 2.15
C ALA A 124 -21.47 5.48 0.76
N ILE A 125 -20.65 5.34 -0.27
CA ILE A 125 -21.04 5.33 -1.67
C ILE A 125 -21.11 3.87 -2.15
N SER A 126 -22.23 3.52 -2.74
CA SER A 126 -22.47 2.23 -3.36
C SER A 126 -22.62 2.42 -4.86
N GLY A 127 -21.80 1.76 -5.65
CA GLY A 127 -21.85 1.81 -7.11
C GLY A 127 -22.16 0.45 -7.72
N LYS A 128 -21.94 0.34 -9.01
CA LYS A 128 -22.19 -0.86 -9.83
C LYS A 128 -21.45 -2.08 -9.31
N TYR A 129 -20.25 -1.88 -8.75
CA TYR A 129 -19.35 -2.95 -8.32
C TYR A 129 -19.39 -3.21 -6.81
N LYS A 130 -20.50 -2.90 -6.13
CA LYS A 130 -20.70 -3.09 -4.67
C LYS A 130 -20.24 -4.47 -4.16
N ASN A 131 -20.47 -5.53 -4.92
CA ASN A 131 -20.10 -6.90 -4.57
C ASN A 131 -18.90 -7.43 -5.41
N GLY A 132 -18.24 -6.55 -6.14
CA GLY A 132 -17.10 -6.86 -7.00
C GLY A 132 -15.76 -6.85 -6.28
N HIS A 133 -14.69 -6.86 -7.07
CA HIS A 133 -13.34 -6.75 -6.55
C HIS A 133 -13.13 -5.40 -5.85
N ILE A 134 -12.34 -5.38 -4.78
CA ILE A 134 -12.12 -4.19 -3.94
C ILE A 134 -11.67 -2.95 -4.74
N ILE A 135 -10.81 -3.13 -5.76
CA ILE A 135 -10.35 -2.03 -6.63
C ILE A 135 -11.56 -1.34 -7.30
N GLU A 136 -12.48 -2.13 -7.83
CA GLU A 136 -13.68 -1.61 -8.50
C GLU A 136 -14.64 -0.92 -7.53
N GLN A 137 -14.76 -1.45 -6.29
CA GLN A 137 -15.54 -0.80 -5.24
C GLN A 137 -14.95 0.57 -4.85
N LEU A 138 -13.62 0.68 -4.78
CA LEU A 138 -12.95 1.95 -4.50
C LEU A 138 -13.08 2.93 -5.68
N LEU A 139 -13.02 2.44 -6.91
CA LEU A 139 -13.27 3.24 -8.12
C LEU A 139 -14.72 3.74 -8.22
N ASP A 140 -15.69 2.99 -7.67
CA ASP A 140 -17.09 3.43 -7.64
C ASP A 140 -17.27 4.75 -6.88
N VAL A 141 -16.42 5.04 -5.89
CA VAL A 141 -16.41 6.34 -5.18
C VAL A 141 -16.03 7.47 -6.13
N ILE A 142 -15.07 7.24 -7.03
CA ILE A 142 -14.63 8.26 -7.99
C ILE A 142 -15.61 8.38 -9.16
N ARG A 143 -16.23 7.26 -9.58
CA ARG A 143 -17.34 7.27 -10.55
C ARG A 143 -18.55 8.06 -10.03
N TYR A 144 -18.84 7.96 -8.73
CA TYR A 144 -19.88 8.77 -8.08
C TYR A 144 -19.59 10.27 -8.21
N LEU A 145 -18.33 10.67 -8.18
CA LEU A 145 -17.92 12.07 -8.40
C LEU A 145 -18.00 12.50 -9.87
N GLY A 146 -18.18 11.55 -10.79
CA GLY A 146 -18.37 11.82 -12.21
C GLY A 146 -17.27 11.28 -13.14
N TRP A 147 -16.29 10.51 -12.62
CA TRP A 147 -15.27 9.90 -13.47
C TRP A 147 -15.88 8.86 -14.43
N GLN A 148 -15.58 9.01 -15.73
CA GLN A 148 -16.09 8.16 -16.81
C GLN A 148 -14.99 7.35 -17.50
N GLY A 149 -13.75 7.42 -16.98
CA GLY A 149 -12.61 6.71 -17.57
C GLY A 149 -12.73 5.19 -17.44
N ASN A 150 -11.95 4.49 -18.23
CA ASN A 150 -11.92 3.04 -18.30
C ASN A 150 -10.56 2.49 -17.85
N GLY A 151 -10.58 1.25 -17.36
CA GLY A 151 -9.38 0.51 -17.00
C GLY A 151 -8.92 0.74 -15.56
N ILE A 152 -7.94 -0.07 -15.17
CA ILE A 152 -7.31 -0.04 -13.85
C ILE A 152 -5.86 0.38 -14.04
N HIS A 153 -5.54 1.61 -13.65
CA HIS A 153 -4.20 2.19 -13.78
C HIS A 153 -3.58 2.42 -12.41
N PHE A 154 -2.36 1.91 -12.22
CA PHE A 154 -1.63 2.07 -10.98
C PHE A 154 -0.57 3.17 -11.15
N PRO A 155 -0.77 4.37 -10.60
CA PRO A 155 0.28 5.37 -10.52
C PRO A 155 1.33 4.91 -9.52
N LEU A 156 2.43 4.36 -10.02
CA LEU A 156 3.52 3.86 -9.20
C LEU A 156 4.68 4.86 -9.21
N HIS A 157 5.49 4.79 -8.16
CA HIS A 157 6.73 5.55 -8.05
C HIS A 157 7.74 5.11 -9.12
N ASP A 158 8.68 5.99 -9.49
CA ASP A 158 9.84 5.62 -10.30
C ASP A 158 10.91 5.02 -9.38
N TYR A 159 11.12 3.71 -9.50
CA TYR A 159 12.05 2.94 -8.66
C TYR A 159 13.47 2.84 -9.24
N LYS A 160 13.91 3.78 -10.10
CA LYS A 160 15.24 3.71 -10.76
C LYS A 160 16.38 3.60 -9.77
N ASN A 161 16.35 4.39 -8.70
CA ASN A 161 17.40 4.37 -7.68
C ASN A 161 17.42 3.05 -6.92
N GLU A 162 16.25 2.55 -6.54
CA GLU A 162 16.11 1.27 -5.85
C GLU A 162 16.53 0.11 -6.72
N LEU A 163 16.25 0.14 -8.02
CA LEU A 163 16.73 -0.84 -8.99
C LEU A 163 18.26 -0.90 -9.04
N LEU A 164 18.95 0.25 -9.00
CA LEU A 164 20.42 0.29 -8.97
C LEU A 164 20.95 -0.35 -7.67
N VAL A 165 20.36 -0.01 -6.52
CA VAL A 165 20.73 -0.57 -5.21
C VAL A 165 20.51 -2.08 -5.20
N VAL A 166 19.36 -2.54 -5.67
CA VAL A 166 19.02 -3.97 -5.71
C VAL A 166 19.95 -4.75 -6.64
N ARG A 167 20.24 -4.23 -7.84
CA ARG A 167 21.19 -4.85 -8.77
C ARG A 167 22.58 -5.02 -8.14
N LYS A 168 23.05 -4.00 -7.40
CA LYS A 168 24.30 -4.09 -6.66
C LYS A 168 24.25 -5.21 -5.60
N LYS A 169 23.21 -5.25 -4.77
CA LYS A 169 23.01 -6.29 -3.74
C LYS A 169 22.96 -7.71 -4.35
N LEU A 170 22.28 -7.87 -5.48
CA LEU A 170 22.21 -9.14 -6.20
C LEU A 170 23.58 -9.57 -6.73
N SER A 171 24.32 -8.65 -7.33
CA SER A 171 25.68 -8.90 -7.84
C SER A 171 26.65 -9.28 -6.70
N GLU A 172 26.62 -8.56 -5.57
CA GLU A 172 27.43 -8.87 -4.38
C GLU A 172 27.06 -10.24 -3.78
N ALA A 173 25.82 -10.67 -3.93
CA ALA A 173 25.35 -12.00 -3.52
C ALA A 173 25.61 -13.10 -4.57
N GLY A 174 26.27 -12.78 -5.68
CA GLY A 174 26.58 -13.73 -6.75
C GLY A 174 25.37 -14.16 -7.58
N VAL A 175 24.28 -13.41 -7.54
CA VAL A 175 23.07 -13.71 -8.34
C VAL A 175 23.26 -13.19 -9.75
N ILE A 176 23.28 -14.09 -10.73
CA ILE A 176 23.46 -13.79 -12.15
C ILE A 176 22.25 -14.32 -12.94
N GLY A 177 21.66 -13.46 -13.76
CA GLY A 177 20.54 -13.82 -14.62
C GLY A 177 19.19 -13.86 -13.91
N LYS A 178 18.34 -14.81 -14.31
CA LYS A 178 16.97 -14.92 -13.82
C LYS A 178 16.91 -15.52 -12.41
N TYR A 179 16.00 -15.01 -11.59
CA TYR A 179 15.74 -15.54 -10.26
C TYR A 179 14.23 -15.60 -9.97
N VAL A 180 13.89 -16.32 -8.92
CA VAL A 180 12.54 -16.37 -8.35
C VAL A 180 12.59 -15.77 -6.96
N LEU A 181 11.68 -14.84 -6.67
CA LEU A 181 11.53 -14.26 -5.35
C LEU A 181 10.62 -15.17 -4.50
N LEU A 182 11.12 -15.60 -3.35
CA LEU A 182 10.39 -16.40 -2.38
C LEU A 182 10.05 -15.52 -1.17
N VAL A 183 8.74 -15.36 -0.88
CA VAL A 183 8.23 -14.56 0.25
C VAL A 183 7.43 -15.49 1.18
N PRO A 184 8.11 -16.27 2.04
CA PRO A 184 7.44 -17.30 2.84
C PRO A 184 6.64 -16.74 4.01
N GLY A 185 6.91 -15.51 4.43
CA GLY A 185 6.28 -14.86 5.57
C GLY A 185 4.86 -14.38 5.32
N THR A 186 4.00 -14.53 6.33
CA THR A 186 2.65 -13.95 6.34
C THR A 186 2.18 -13.71 7.77
N ARG A 187 1.23 -12.78 7.99
CA ARG A 187 0.68 -12.50 9.33
C ARG A 187 -0.24 -13.60 9.87
N GLY A 188 -0.93 -14.33 8.99
CA GLY A 188 -1.89 -15.36 9.39
C GLY A 188 -1.28 -16.74 9.36
N GLU A 189 -1.29 -17.47 10.48
CA GLU A 189 -0.78 -18.85 10.53
C GLU A 189 -1.43 -19.78 9.49
N ASN A 190 -2.75 -19.63 9.30
CA ASN A 190 -3.53 -20.39 8.32
C ASN A 190 -3.20 -20.07 6.84
N LYS A 191 -2.40 -19.04 6.59
CA LYS A 191 -1.94 -18.63 5.26
C LYS A 191 -0.49 -19.06 5.00
N LYS A 192 0.19 -19.64 5.98
CA LYS A 192 1.58 -20.08 5.84
C LYS A 192 1.63 -21.39 5.07
N TRP A 193 2.34 -21.39 3.95
CA TRP A 193 2.75 -22.64 3.32
C TRP A 193 3.87 -23.26 4.14
N PRO A 194 3.83 -24.59 4.42
CA PRO A 194 4.83 -25.22 5.30
C PRO A 194 6.27 -25.04 4.78
N ILE A 195 7.19 -24.73 5.68
CA ILE A 195 8.59 -24.41 5.33
C ILE A 195 9.27 -25.55 4.57
N LYS A 196 8.94 -26.79 4.89
CA LYS A 196 9.43 -27.98 4.15
C LYS A 196 9.19 -27.84 2.64
N TYR A 197 8.02 -27.41 2.23
CA TYR A 197 7.68 -27.28 0.81
C TYR A 197 8.37 -26.08 0.14
N TRP A 198 8.60 -24.99 0.88
CA TRP A 198 9.44 -23.89 0.39
C TRP A 198 10.87 -24.35 0.12
N GLY A 199 11.44 -25.17 1.03
CA GLY A 199 12.77 -25.76 0.87
C GLY A 199 12.86 -26.71 -0.33
N GLU A 200 11.86 -27.59 -0.51
CA GLU A 200 11.80 -28.49 -1.65
C GLU A 200 11.62 -27.74 -2.98
N LEU A 201 10.80 -26.68 -3.01
CA LEU A 201 10.67 -25.81 -4.18
C LEU A 201 11.99 -25.16 -4.53
N ALA A 202 12.65 -24.54 -3.55
CA ALA A 202 13.95 -23.89 -3.72
C ALA A 202 15.01 -24.90 -4.25
N LYS A 203 15.02 -26.13 -3.71
CA LYS A 203 15.91 -27.22 -4.16
C LYS A 203 15.67 -27.60 -5.63
N ARG A 204 14.40 -27.71 -6.03
CA ARG A 204 14.03 -28.05 -7.42
C ARG A 204 14.41 -26.92 -8.40
N LEU A 205 14.21 -25.67 -8.02
CA LEU A 205 14.62 -24.51 -8.84
C LEU A 205 16.15 -24.42 -8.95
N ALA A 206 16.85 -24.62 -7.85
CA ALA A 206 18.31 -24.61 -7.81
C ALA A 206 18.95 -25.70 -8.70
N LYS A 207 18.34 -26.89 -8.76
CA LYS A 207 18.77 -27.98 -9.67
C LYS A 207 18.67 -27.59 -11.17
N LYS A 208 17.79 -26.62 -11.49
CA LYS A 208 17.65 -26.05 -12.84
C LYS A 208 18.54 -24.81 -13.07
N GLY A 209 19.43 -24.50 -12.12
CA GLY A 209 20.28 -23.31 -12.20
C GLY A 209 19.57 -21.99 -11.97
N ILE A 210 18.35 -22.01 -11.42
CA ILE A 210 17.54 -20.82 -11.14
C ILE A 210 17.83 -20.36 -9.72
N PHE A 211 18.23 -19.09 -9.57
CA PHE A 211 18.40 -18.48 -8.26
C PHE A 211 17.06 -18.30 -7.54
N CYS A 212 17.05 -18.52 -6.23
CA CYS A 212 15.93 -18.26 -5.33
C CYS A 212 16.34 -17.20 -4.31
N ILE A 213 15.69 -16.07 -4.32
CA ILE A 213 15.92 -14.98 -3.36
C ILE A 213 14.85 -15.09 -2.27
N ILE A 214 15.25 -15.38 -1.04
CA ILE A 214 14.32 -15.42 0.10
C ILE A 214 14.23 -14.04 0.70
N SER A 215 13.08 -13.39 0.61
CA SER A 215 12.83 -12.05 1.16
C SER A 215 11.81 -12.08 2.28
N GLY A 216 11.96 -11.13 3.22
CA GLY A 216 11.08 -10.98 4.36
C GLY A 216 11.67 -10.05 5.41
N THR A 217 10.99 -9.94 6.54
CA THR A 217 11.42 -9.15 7.71
C THR A 217 12.46 -9.92 8.53
N VAL A 218 13.23 -9.22 9.36
CA VAL A 218 14.23 -9.83 10.25
C VAL A 218 13.63 -10.94 11.14
N GLY A 219 12.37 -10.79 11.55
CA GLY A 219 11.67 -11.81 12.34
C GLY A 219 11.44 -13.15 11.62
N GLU A 220 11.65 -13.20 10.31
CA GLU A 220 11.48 -14.40 9.49
C GLU A 220 12.80 -15.11 9.15
N LYS A 221 13.90 -14.71 9.83
CA LYS A 221 15.23 -15.26 9.57
C LYS A 221 15.32 -16.78 9.73
N SER A 222 14.70 -17.33 10.77
CA SER A 222 14.67 -18.80 11.00
C SER A 222 14.03 -19.57 9.85
N MET A 223 13.02 -18.98 9.19
CA MET A 223 12.37 -19.61 8.02
C MET A 223 13.36 -19.70 6.84
N ALA A 224 14.12 -18.61 6.59
CA ALA A 224 15.11 -18.61 5.52
C ALA A 224 16.24 -19.60 5.78
N ASP A 225 16.71 -19.69 7.02
CA ASP A 225 17.76 -20.64 7.41
C ASP A 225 17.31 -22.09 7.21
N GLU A 226 16.07 -22.42 7.55
CA GLU A 226 15.51 -23.75 7.33
C GLU A 226 15.30 -24.06 5.85
N ILE A 227 14.79 -23.11 5.05
CA ILE A 227 14.68 -23.27 3.59
C ILE A 227 16.05 -23.55 2.97
N ARG A 228 17.09 -22.81 3.37
CA ARG A 228 18.45 -23.02 2.88
C ARG A 228 19.03 -24.36 3.33
N ARG A 229 18.75 -24.79 4.56
CA ARG A 229 19.16 -26.10 5.10
C ARG A 229 18.58 -27.26 4.27
N ILE A 230 17.32 -27.15 3.85
CA ILE A 230 16.66 -28.18 3.01
C ILE A 230 17.19 -28.13 1.57
N ALA A 231 17.33 -26.95 1.02
CA ALA A 231 17.74 -26.78 -0.38
C ALA A 231 19.22 -27.14 -0.62
N GLN A 232 20.10 -26.90 0.33
CA GLN A 232 21.55 -27.20 0.28
C GLN A 232 22.22 -26.71 -1.02
N SER A 233 21.95 -25.49 -1.44
CA SER A 233 22.41 -24.98 -2.72
C SER A 233 22.85 -23.51 -2.64
N LYS A 234 23.94 -23.18 -3.36
CA LYS A 234 24.41 -21.79 -3.55
C LYS A 234 23.41 -20.90 -4.31
N TYR A 235 22.50 -21.51 -5.04
CA TYR A 235 21.44 -20.79 -5.77
C TYR A 235 20.32 -20.28 -4.85
N VAL A 236 20.33 -20.60 -3.56
CA VAL A 236 19.33 -20.14 -2.59
C VAL A 236 19.93 -19.07 -1.68
N VAL A 237 19.57 -17.83 -1.96
CA VAL A 237 20.20 -16.63 -1.37
C VAL A 237 19.24 -15.98 -0.38
N ASP A 238 19.77 -15.63 0.78
CA ASP A 238 19.03 -15.01 1.86
C ASP A 238 19.10 -13.48 1.79
N PHE A 239 17.93 -12.86 1.59
CA PHE A 239 17.71 -11.42 1.60
C PHE A 239 16.81 -10.96 2.75
N ILE A 240 16.58 -11.80 3.76
CA ILE A 240 15.81 -11.43 4.96
C ILE A 240 16.42 -10.21 5.64
N GLY A 241 15.62 -9.15 5.80
CA GLY A 241 16.02 -7.89 6.40
C GLY A 241 17.06 -7.07 5.61
N LYS A 242 17.41 -7.49 4.40
CA LYS A 242 18.39 -6.78 3.53
C LYS A 242 17.76 -5.79 2.57
N THR A 243 16.45 -5.76 2.49
CA THR A 243 15.69 -4.84 1.62
C THR A 243 14.67 -4.05 2.42
N ASN A 244 14.54 -2.77 2.08
CA ASN A 244 13.38 -1.99 2.47
C ASN A 244 12.20 -2.27 1.51
N LEU A 245 11.05 -1.65 1.77
CA LEU A 245 9.84 -1.91 0.99
C LEU A 245 9.96 -1.49 -0.48
N LEU A 246 10.64 -0.38 -0.78
CA LEU A 246 10.85 0.08 -2.17
C LEU A 246 11.84 -0.82 -2.92
N GLU A 247 12.89 -1.27 -2.24
CA GLU A 247 13.84 -2.24 -2.78
C GLU A 247 13.18 -3.61 -3.03
N LEU A 248 12.23 -4.02 -2.16
CA LEU A 248 11.45 -5.24 -2.40
C LEU A 248 10.63 -5.14 -3.68
N ILE A 249 9.96 -4.01 -3.92
CA ILE A 249 9.24 -3.76 -5.18
C ILE A 249 10.20 -3.75 -6.38
N ALA A 250 11.40 -3.21 -6.21
CA ALA A 250 12.43 -3.22 -7.24
C ALA A 250 12.98 -4.62 -7.55
N LEU A 251 12.94 -5.55 -6.58
CA LEU A 251 13.27 -6.97 -6.78
C LEU A 251 12.26 -7.71 -7.68
N GLU A 252 11.05 -7.22 -7.81
CA GLU A 252 9.99 -7.84 -8.62
C GLU A 252 10.04 -7.42 -10.10
N LYS A 253 10.88 -6.42 -10.43
CA LYS A 253 11.09 -5.89 -11.80
C LYS A 253 12.30 -6.51 -12.48
#